data_b28e74d96c570d32e3952d695b34dfc6
#
_entry.id   b28e74d96c570d32e3952d695b34dfc6
#
_cell.length_a   1.000
_cell.length_b   1.000
_cell.length_c   1.000
_cell.angle_alpha   90.00
_cell.angle_beta   90.00
_cell.angle_gamma   90.00
#
_symmetry.space_group_name_H-M   'P 1'
#
loop_
_entity.id
_entity.type
_entity.pdbx_description
1 polymer ?
#
loop_
_entity_poly.entity_id
_entity_poly.type
_entity_poly.pdbx_seq_one_letter_code
_entity_poly.pdbx_strand_id
1 'polypeptide(L)'
;MAIKIGALLGIILLVAAAAASPLRPDRVSANGATRLIVNDVKEGPYLFRVGVLPGSPKVGNLHLSILIQSAESEEIISDGQMIIQATGPEAGMTAGPVRATNSPLNPQVFDADITLTALGAWTITLETVSELGEATLVVPLQVTEAGGFNLVIVVVIV
;
A
#
# COMPACT_ATOMS: atom_id res chain seq x y z
N MET A 1 -31.44 57.31 20.13
CA MET A 1 -31.01 56.05 20.72
C MET A 1 -31.13 54.84 19.75
N ALA A 2 -31.28 55.08 18.45
CA ALA A 2 -31.50 54.05 17.43
C ALA A 2 -30.24 53.58 16.67
N ILE A 3 -29.11 54.27 16.85
CA ILE A 3 -27.88 54.01 16.08
C ILE A 3 -27.04 52.82 16.62
N LYS A 4 -27.24 52.44 17.88
CA LYS A 4 -26.42 51.37 18.50
C LYS A 4 -26.90 49.95 18.19
N ILE A 5 -28.14 49.74 17.77
CA ILE A 5 -28.71 48.42 17.50
C ILE A 5 -28.26 47.93 16.11
N GLY A 6 -28.15 48.84 15.12
CA GLY A 6 -27.70 48.48 13.78
C GLY A 6 -26.26 48.01 13.69
N ALA A 7 -25.37 48.59 14.49
CA ALA A 7 -23.96 48.24 14.54
C ALA A 7 -23.73 46.83 15.16
N LEU A 8 -24.53 46.47 16.16
CA LEU A 8 -24.44 45.16 16.83
C LEU A 8 -24.94 44.03 15.92
N LEU A 9 -26.01 44.29 15.16
CA LEU A 9 -26.52 43.32 14.18
C LEU A 9 -25.52 43.09 13.02
N GLY A 10 -24.83 44.13 12.57
CA GLY A 10 -23.82 44.02 11.52
C GLY A 10 -22.61 43.18 11.94
N ILE A 11 -22.17 43.31 13.18
CA ILE A 11 -21.04 42.51 13.72
C ILE A 11 -21.42 41.05 13.87
N ILE A 12 -22.65 40.76 14.33
CA ILE A 12 -23.11 39.35 14.46
C ILE A 12 -23.25 38.67 13.08
N LEU A 13 -23.68 39.39 12.05
CA LEU A 13 -23.77 38.88 10.68
C LEU A 13 -22.39 38.60 10.09
N LEU A 14 -21.39 39.45 10.38
CA LEU A 14 -20.01 39.26 9.89
C LEU A 14 -19.33 38.09 10.55
N VAL A 15 -19.57 37.82 11.83
CA VAL A 15 -19.02 36.67 12.57
C VAL A 15 -19.67 35.35 12.10
N ALA A 16 -20.99 35.38 11.78
CA ALA A 16 -21.68 34.22 11.25
C ALA A 16 -21.20 33.82 9.83
N ALA A 17 -20.83 34.80 8.99
CA ALA A 17 -20.29 34.55 7.66
C ALA A 17 -18.86 33.96 7.70
N ALA A 18 -18.06 34.32 8.70
CA ALA A 18 -16.71 33.73 8.88
C ALA A 18 -16.73 32.25 9.37
N ALA A 19 -17.79 31.84 10.07
CA ALA A 19 -17.94 30.47 10.55
C ALA A 19 -18.48 29.50 9.49
N ALA A 20 -18.94 29.98 8.33
CA ALA A 20 -19.51 29.19 7.25
C ALA A 20 -18.52 28.89 6.12
N SER A 21 -17.22 29.13 6.31
CA SER A 21 -16.20 28.60 5.38
C SER A 21 -16.13 27.10 5.56
N PRO A 22 -16.56 26.27 4.57
CA PRO A 22 -16.30 24.85 4.64
C PRO A 22 -14.79 24.70 4.61
N LEU A 23 -14.21 24.26 5.71
CA LEU A 23 -12.88 23.66 5.72
C LEU A 23 -12.98 22.46 4.78
N ARG A 24 -12.71 22.69 3.49
CA ARG A 24 -12.44 21.60 2.57
C ARG A 24 -11.12 21.03 3.04
N PRO A 25 -11.09 19.78 3.55
CA PRO A 25 -9.82 19.13 3.70
C PRO A 25 -9.24 19.08 2.28
N ASP A 26 -8.15 19.81 2.07
CA ASP A 26 -7.33 19.61 0.87
C ASP A 26 -7.07 18.12 0.82
N ARG A 27 -7.63 17.45 -0.19
CA ARG A 27 -7.29 16.09 -0.49
C ARG A 27 -5.84 16.13 -0.90
N VAL A 28 -4.96 15.95 0.07
CA VAL A 28 -3.56 15.62 -0.21
C VAL A 28 -3.64 14.36 -1.04
N SER A 29 -3.49 14.55 -2.35
CA SER A 29 -3.35 13.46 -3.29
C SER A 29 -2.02 12.80 -2.95
N ALA A 30 -2.05 11.75 -2.12
CA ALA A 30 -0.90 10.95 -1.76
C ALA A 30 -0.49 10.08 -2.96
N ASN A 31 -0.21 10.72 -4.11
CA ASN A 31 0.29 10.08 -5.33
C ASN A 31 1.74 9.59 -5.18
N GLY A 32 2.10 8.99 -4.10
CA GLY A 32 3.44 8.52 -3.81
C GLY A 32 3.59 7.92 -2.41
N ALA A 33 2.51 7.85 -1.64
CA ALA A 33 2.55 7.20 -0.33
C ALA A 33 2.60 5.68 -0.48
N THR A 34 3.36 5.02 0.38
CA THR A 34 3.34 3.58 0.57
C THR A 34 1.97 3.16 1.09
N ARG A 35 1.39 2.14 0.49
CA ARG A 35 0.13 1.55 0.92
C ARG A 35 0.35 0.11 1.36
N LEU A 36 -0.15 -0.23 2.54
CA LEU A 36 -0.19 -1.61 3.01
C LEU A 36 -1.29 -2.36 2.26
N ILE A 37 -0.92 -3.41 1.53
CA ILE A 37 -1.83 -4.26 0.75
C ILE A 37 -2.03 -5.63 1.37
N VAL A 38 -1.09 -6.07 2.23
CA VAL A 38 -1.19 -7.27 3.08
C VAL A 38 -0.88 -6.85 4.50
N ASN A 39 -1.73 -7.21 5.44
CA ASN A 39 -1.56 -6.87 6.85
C ASN A 39 -1.80 -8.09 7.73
N ASP A 40 -0.70 -8.60 8.31
CA ASP A 40 -0.69 -9.75 9.23
C ASP A 40 -1.38 -11.01 8.66
N VAL A 41 -1.15 -11.29 7.37
CA VAL A 41 -1.66 -12.50 6.74
C VAL A 41 -0.73 -13.67 7.06
N LYS A 42 -1.31 -14.72 7.66
CA LYS A 42 -0.58 -15.95 7.96
C LYS A 42 -0.52 -16.85 6.73
N GLU A 43 0.71 -17.21 6.34
CA GLU A 43 0.97 -18.23 5.32
C GLU A 43 2.13 -19.10 5.78
N GLY A 44 1.89 -20.40 5.91
CA GLY A 44 2.87 -21.33 6.50
C GLY A 44 3.34 -20.88 7.89
N PRO A 45 4.67 -20.83 8.14
CA PRO A 45 5.22 -20.44 9.43
C PRO A 45 5.32 -18.90 9.61
N TYR A 46 4.82 -18.10 8.65
CA TYR A 46 5.01 -16.66 8.63
C TYR A 46 3.72 -15.85 8.77
N LEU A 47 3.88 -14.65 9.34
CA LEU A 47 2.95 -13.53 9.19
C LEU A 47 3.57 -12.51 8.22
N PHE A 48 2.82 -12.14 7.19
CA PHE A 48 3.26 -11.21 6.15
C PHE A 48 2.62 -9.84 6.31
N ARG A 49 3.43 -8.80 6.12
CA ARG A 49 3.00 -7.44 5.82
C ARG A 49 3.63 -7.00 4.51
N VAL A 50 2.84 -6.52 3.58
CA VAL A 50 3.34 -6.05 2.27
C VAL A 50 2.83 -4.66 2.00
N GLY A 51 3.76 -3.74 1.84
CA GLY A 51 3.52 -2.38 1.37
C GLY A 51 3.94 -2.21 -0.08
N VAL A 52 3.26 -1.34 -0.80
CA VAL A 52 3.59 -0.98 -2.19
C VAL A 52 3.72 0.52 -2.36
N LEU A 53 4.62 0.92 -3.25
CA LEU A 53 4.82 2.31 -3.67
C LEU A 53 4.94 2.34 -5.21
N PRO A 54 4.10 3.10 -5.92
CA PRO A 54 3.02 3.95 -5.44
C PRO A 54 1.87 3.14 -4.83
N GLY A 55 1.19 3.70 -3.82
CA GLY A 55 0.07 3.06 -3.14
C GLY A 55 -1.15 2.77 -4.01
N SER A 56 -1.22 3.41 -5.17
CA SER A 56 -2.10 3.07 -6.29
C SER A 56 -1.22 2.57 -7.43
N PRO A 57 -1.10 1.25 -7.62
CA PRO A 57 -0.23 0.67 -8.64
C PRO A 57 -0.59 1.11 -10.04
N LYS A 58 0.43 1.47 -10.82
CA LYS A 58 0.35 1.95 -12.21
C LYS A 58 1.29 1.14 -13.08
N VAL A 59 1.13 1.25 -14.38
CA VAL A 59 2.15 0.78 -15.33
C VAL A 59 3.47 1.48 -15.04
N GLY A 60 4.54 0.70 -14.96
CA GLY A 60 5.87 1.15 -14.57
C GLY A 60 6.41 0.44 -13.34
N ASN A 61 7.32 1.08 -12.65
CA ASN A 61 7.95 0.50 -11.46
C ASN A 61 6.98 0.42 -10.28
N LEU A 62 6.96 -0.73 -9.63
CA LEU A 62 6.30 -0.97 -8.35
C LEU A 62 7.36 -1.39 -7.34
N HIS A 63 7.53 -0.59 -6.31
CA HIS A 63 8.37 -0.92 -5.16
C HIS A 63 7.54 -1.68 -4.13
N LEU A 64 8.07 -2.81 -3.65
CA LEU A 64 7.48 -3.62 -2.59
C LEU A 64 8.37 -3.55 -1.37
N SER A 65 7.75 -3.34 -0.21
CA SER A 65 8.40 -3.42 1.10
C SER A 65 7.70 -4.50 1.92
N ILE A 66 8.42 -5.55 2.26
CA ILE A 66 7.86 -6.75 2.89
C ILE A 66 8.50 -6.95 4.26
N LEU A 67 7.67 -7.08 5.28
CA LEU A 67 8.06 -7.51 6.61
C LEU A 67 7.48 -8.90 6.86
N ILE A 68 8.32 -9.80 7.34
CA ILE A 68 7.91 -11.14 7.74
C ILE A 68 8.23 -11.39 9.21
N GLN A 69 7.32 -12.05 9.89
CA GLN A 69 7.44 -12.45 11.29
C GLN A 69 7.14 -13.94 11.42
N SER A 70 7.66 -14.56 12.47
CA SER A 70 7.21 -15.89 12.86
C SER A 70 5.73 -15.87 13.25
N ALA A 71 4.93 -16.76 12.68
CA ALA A 71 3.52 -16.87 13.03
C ALA A 71 3.28 -17.41 14.45
N GLU A 72 4.31 -17.96 15.10
CA GLU A 72 4.25 -18.52 16.45
C GLU A 72 4.78 -17.55 17.50
N SER A 73 5.93 -16.91 17.25
CA SER A 73 6.59 -16.04 18.25
C SER A 73 6.45 -14.55 17.95
N GLU A 74 5.94 -14.17 16.76
CA GLU A 74 5.87 -12.80 16.26
C GLU A 74 7.25 -12.12 16.11
N GLU A 75 8.34 -12.87 16.23
CA GLU A 75 9.69 -12.36 16.02
C GLU A 75 9.90 -12.00 14.53
N ILE A 76 10.56 -10.87 14.29
CA ILE A 76 10.88 -10.41 12.94
C ILE A 76 11.99 -11.28 12.36
N ILE A 77 11.82 -11.70 11.10
CA ILE A 77 12.76 -12.52 10.37
C ILE A 77 13.48 -11.64 9.36
N SER A 78 14.80 -11.52 9.50
CA SER A 78 15.65 -10.67 8.66
C SER A 78 16.64 -11.45 7.79
N ASP A 79 16.79 -12.75 8.00
CA ASP A 79 17.81 -13.62 7.39
C ASP A 79 17.24 -14.58 6.33
N GLY A 80 15.98 -14.42 5.96
CA GLY A 80 15.31 -15.22 4.94
C GLY A 80 15.74 -14.88 3.51
N GLN A 81 15.33 -15.74 2.58
CA GLN A 81 15.37 -15.48 1.15
C GLN A 81 13.96 -15.31 0.63
N MET A 82 13.78 -14.33 -0.25
CA MET A 82 12.48 -14.05 -0.83
C MET A 82 12.62 -13.77 -2.32
N ILE A 83 11.85 -14.50 -3.12
CA ILE A 83 11.74 -14.31 -4.58
C ILE A 83 10.35 -13.77 -4.88
N ILE A 84 10.28 -12.74 -5.69
CA ILE A 84 9.05 -12.10 -6.09
C ILE A 84 8.87 -12.23 -7.59
N GLN A 85 7.70 -12.70 -7.99
CA GLN A 85 7.28 -12.77 -9.38
C GLN A 85 5.87 -12.22 -9.51
N ALA A 86 5.58 -11.56 -10.61
CA ALA A 86 4.21 -11.13 -10.93
C ALA A 86 3.76 -11.75 -12.26
N THR A 87 2.48 -12.12 -12.31
CA THR A 87 1.80 -12.60 -13.52
C THR A 87 0.75 -11.56 -13.90
N GLY A 88 0.78 -11.13 -15.15
CA GLY A 88 -0.09 -10.08 -15.68
C GLY A 88 -1.45 -10.58 -16.19
N PRO A 89 -2.28 -9.64 -16.67
CA PRO A 89 -3.65 -9.94 -17.12
C PRO A 89 -3.70 -10.79 -18.40
N GLU A 90 -2.63 -10.80 -19.21
CA GLU A 90 -2.57 -11.58 -20.43
C GLU A 90 -1.71 -12.84 -20.25
N ALA A 91 -2.05 -13.90 -20.96
CA ALA A 91 -1.32 -15.15 -20.91
C ALA A 91 0.16 -14.95 -21.29
N GLY A 92 1.07 -15.45 -20.45
CA GLY A 92 2.51 -15.31 -20.65
C GLY A 92 3.11 -13.96 -20.24
N MET A 93 2.31 -13.02 -19.76
CA MET A 93 2.79 -11.75 -19.24
C MET A 93 3.31 -11.94 -17.82
N THR A 94 4.60 -11.67 -17.62
CA THR A 94 5.27 -11.82 -16.31
C THR A 94 6.19 -10.64 -16.01
N ALA A 95 6.43 -10.37 -14.74
CA ALA A 95 7.48 -9.48 -14.26
C ALA A 95 8.28 -10.19 -13.16
N GLY A 96 9.59 -10.07 -13.19
CA GLY A 96 10.50 -10.85 -12.35
C GLY A 96 10.91 -12.16 -13.03
N PRO A 97 11.44 -13.17 -12.28
CA PRO A 97 11.62 -13.14 -10.82
C PRO A 97 12.67 -12.14 -10.35
N VAL A 98 12.41 -11.53 -9.19
CA VAL A 98 13.34 -10.61 -8.52
C VAL A 98 13.57 -11.09 -7.10
N ARG A 99 14.83 -11.09 -6.67
CA ARG A 99 15.15 -11.36 -5.27
C ARG A 99 14.96 -10.10 -4.44
N ALA A 100 14.15 -10.17 -3.40
CA ALA A 100 14.06 -9.10 -2.41
C ALA A 100 15.30 -9.09 -1.52
N THR A 101 15.75 -7.90 -1.15
CA THR A 101 16.93 -7.69 -0.31
C THR A 101 16.61 -6.75 0.82
N ASN A 102 17.26 -6.91 1.96
CA ASN A 102 17.19 -5.97 3.06
C ASN A 102 18.43 -5.06 3.08
N SER A 103 18.22 -3.84 3.51
CA SER A 103 19.29 -2.84 3.66
C SER A 103 19.92 -2.94 5.05
N PRO A 104 21.24 -2.68 5.22
CA PRO A 104 21.85 -2.54 6.53
C PRO A 104 21.22 -1.46 7.42
N LEU A 105 20.59 -0.45 6.81
CA LEU A 105 19.86 0.61 7.53
C LEU A 105 18.48 0.19 7.99
N ASN A 106 17.89 -0.81 7.33
CA ASN A 106 16.58 -1.38 7.67
C ASN A 106 16.57 -2.89 7.43
N PRO A 107 17.28 -3.67 8.26
CA PRO A 107 17.45 -5.10 8.04
C PRO A 107 16.17 -5.91 8.24
N GLN A 108 15.13 -5.31 8.77
CA GLN A 108 13.85 -5.95 9.06
C GLN A 108 12.91 -5.98 7.86
N VAL A 109 13.19 -5.19 6.83
CA VAL A 109 12.32 -5.06 5.65
C VAL A 109 13.05 -5.60 4.43
N PHE A 110 12.38 -6.45 3.68
CA PHE A 110 12.81 -6.91 2.37
C PHE A 110 12.20 -6.00 1.31
N ASP A 111 13.05 -5.39 0.51
CA ASP A 111 12.65 -4.48 -0.56
C ASP A 111 12.90 -5.10 -1.93
N ALA A 112 11.98 -4.89 -2.85
CA ALA A 112 12.11 -5.30 -4.24
C ALA A 112 11.39 -4.33 -5.17
N ASP A 113 11.90 -4.23 -6.39
CA ASP A 113 11.30 -3.45 -7.47
C ASP A 113 10.93 -4.36 -8.63
N ILE A 114 9.70 -4.28 -9.09
CA ILE A 114 9.20 -4.98 -10.28
C ILE A 114 8.59 -3.99 -11.26
N THR A 115 8.65 -4.30 -12.55
CA THR A 115 8.06 -3.45 -13.59
C THR A 115 6.78 -4.07 -14.11
N LEU A 116 5.66 -3.40 -13.89
CA LEU A 116 4.35 -3.78 -14.40
C LEU A 116 4.13 -3.12 -15.78
N THR A 117 3.82 -3.93 -16.79
CA THR A 117 3.84 -3.48 -18.19
C THR A 117 2.47 -3.23 -18.78
N ALA A 118 1.40 -3.58 -18.07
CA ALA A 118 0.02 -3.41 -18.55
C ALA A 118 -0.94 -3.03 -17.43
N LEU A 119 -2.04 -2.42 -17.83
CA LEU A 119 -3.22 -2.20 -17.00
C LEU A 119 -3.94 -3.52 -16.73
N GLY A 120 -4.65 -3.62 -15.62
CA GLY A 120 -5.51 -4.75 -15.31
C GLY A 120 -5.09 -5.53 -14.06
N ALA A 121 -5.60 -6.75 -13.96
CA ALA A 121 -5.37 -7.61 -12.81
C ALA A 121 -4.01 -8.32 -12.91
N TRP A 122 -3.16 -8.09 -11.93
CA TRP A 122 -1.89 -8.79 -11.72
C TRP A 122 -1.96 -9.66 -10.49
N THR A 123 -1.14 -10.68 -10.46
CA THR A 123 -0.96 -11.53 -9.28
C THR A 123 0.51 -11.53 -8.90
N ILE A 124 0.83 -11.07 -7.69
CA ILE A 124 2.18 -11.11 -7.15
C ILE A 124 2.34 -12.37 -6.32
N THR A 125 3.38 -13.13 -6.57
CA THR A 125 3.75 -14.34 -5.81
C THR A 125 5.05 -14.05 -5.07
N LEU A 126 5.05 -14.24 -3.76
CA LEU A 126 6.20 -14.14 -2.89
C LEU A 126 6.57 -15.53 -2.38
N GLU A 127 7.68 -16.07 -2.86
CA GLU A 127 8.25 -17.34 -2.38
C GLU A 127 9.29 -17.03 -1.30
N THR A 128 9.04 -17.50 -0.09
CA THR A 128 9.84 -17.16 1.10
C THR A 128 10.41 -18.43 1.71
N VAL A 129 11.70 -18.40 2.02
CA VAL A 129 12.44 -19.51 2.68
C VAL A 129 13.28 -18.94 3.81
N SER A 130 13.18 -19.51 5.00
CA SER A 130 14.08 -19.26 6.13
C SER A 130 14.29 -20.54 6.94
N GLU A 131 14.93 -20.44 8.10
CA GLU A 131 15.07 -21.57 9.04
C GLU A 131 13.72 -22.12 9.53
N LEU A 132 12.65 -21.30 9.47
CA LEU A 132 11.29 -21.71 9.87
C LEU A 132 10.59 -22.58 8.80
N GLY A 133 11.10 -22.61 7.58
CA GLY A 133 10.52 -23.37 6.47
C GLY A 133 10.23 -22.49 5.25
N GLU A 134 9.33 -22.98 4.40
CA GLU A 134 8.95 -22.37 3.13
C GLU A 134 7.49 -21.91 3.18
N ALA A 135 7.19 -20.82 2.49
CA ALA A 135 5.82 -20.38 2.24
C ALA A 135 5.72 -19.62 0.92
N THR A 136 4.54 -19.66 0.32
CA THR A 136 4.21 -18.91 -0.89
C THR A 136 2.97 -18.07 -0.63
N LEU A 137 3.14 -16.76 -0.60
CA LEU A 137 2.03 -15.82 -0.50
C LEU A 137 1.65 -15.32 -1.89
N VAL A 138 0.35 -15.35 -2.19
CA VAL A 138 -0.22 -14.89 -3.46
C VAL A 138 -1.07 -13.66 -3.19
N VAL A 139 -0.73 -12.54 -3.84
CA VAL A 139 -1.36 -11.24 -3.62
C VAL A 139 -1.94 -10.71 -4.94
N PRO A 140 -3.27 -10.59 -5.06
CA PRO A 140 -3.89 -9.95 -6.20
C PRO A 140 -3.65 -8.43 -6.16
N LEU A 141 -3.38 -7.84 -7.32
CA LEU A 141 -3.10 -6.43 -7.48
C LEU A 141 -3.83 -5.89 -8.71
N GLN A 142 -4.45 -4.74 -8.58
CA GLN A 142 -5.06 -4.05 -9.71
C GLN A 142 -4.18 -2.89 -10.16
N VAL A 143 -3.76 -2.89 -11.42
CA VAL A 143 -3.00 -1.81 -12.06
C VAL A 143 -3.95 -0.95 -12.86
N THR A 144 -3.99 0.35 -12.56
CA THR A 144 -4.90 1.31 -13.21
C THR A 144 -4.13 2.49 -13.78
N GLU A 145 -4.84 3.29 -14.57
CA GLU A 145 -4.32 4.58 -15.04
C GLU A 145 -4.14 5.55 -13.87
N ALA A 146 -3.29 6.56 -14.07
CA ALA A 146 -3.07 7.60 -13.09
C ALA A 146 -4.39 8.32 -12.78
N GLY A 147 -4.87 8.23 -11.53
CA GLY A 147 -6.09 8.89 -11.07
C GLY A 147 -7.29 7.96 -10.80
N GLY A 148 -7.16 6.64 -11.02
CA GLY A 148 -8.20 5.67 -10.71
C GLY A 148 -8.28 5.30 -9.22
N PHE A 149 -9.49 5.09 -8.70
CA PHE A 149 -9.72 4.51 -7.38
C PHE A 149 -9.51 2.99 -7.45
N ASN A 150 -8.60 2.46 -6.64
CA ASN A 150 -8.35 1.02 -6.56
C ASN A 150 -8.88 0.44 -5.26
N LEU A 151 -9.85 -0.45 -5.39
CA LEU A 151 -10.26 -1.34 -4.31
C LEU A 151 -9.48 -2.65 -4.47
N VAL A 152 -8.48 -2.87 -3.64
CA VAL A 152 -7.79 -4.18 -3.55
C VAL A 152 -8.57 -5.04 -2.57
N ILE A 153 -9.23 -6.07 -3.08
CA ILE A 153 -9.86 -7.10 -2.26
C ILE A 153 -8.84 -8.24 -2.15
N VAL A 154 -8.29 -8.43 -0.97
CA VAL A 154 -7.45 -9.60 -0.68
C VAL A 154 -8.38 -10.78 -0.40
N VAL A 155 -8.47 -11.71 -1.34
CA VAL A 155 -9.15 -12.99 -1.14
C VAL A 155 -8.06 -14.02 -0.85
N VAL A 156 -7.97 -14.43 0.40
CA VAL A 156 -7.14 -15.59 0.78
C VAL A 156 -7.93 -16.84 0.43
N ILE A 157 -7.49 -17.57 -0.59
CA ILE A 157 -8.02 -18.89 -0.90
C ILE A 157 -7.21 -19.89 -0.09
N VAL A 158 -7.87 -20.50 0.91
CA VAL A 158 -7.34 -21.60 1.72
C VAL A 158 -7.54 -22.91 0.98
#